data_0b58dcf230ca54a0d2b3490685387e8a
#
_entry.id   0b58dcf230ca54a0d2b3490685387e8a
#
_cell.length_a   1.000
_cell.length_b   1.000
_cell.length_c   1.000
_cell.angle_alpha   90.00
_cell.angle_beta   90.00
_cell.angle_gamma   90.00
#
_symmetry.space_group_name_H-M   'P 1'
#
loop_
_entity.id
_entity.type
_entity.pdbx_description
1 polymer ?
#
loop_
_entity_poly.entity_id
_entity_poly.type
_entity_poly.pdbx_seq_one_letter_code
_entity_poly.pdbx_strand_id
1 'polypeptide(L)'
;MSDDVFVTGLGIISAIGTGVEESLFTLKSSVSKIGEIKHLKTAHHDIPCAEVPFSDEALKRKLGIGENEVVTRAALLGIKAAREAFESAKLHKVKELGLKIGFINGTTVGGMEKSEQYYLDFINPDTRNYSDYIEPHQCGTCTETITDYLLDFDFITTISTACSSALNSIILGANMLRTKQLDCVIVGGTECLTKFHLNGFNTLMILDSERCKPFDDERAGLNLGEGAAYLVIENEKSVKLRGGVPICKITGWGNSCDAFHQ
;
A
#
# COMPACT_ATOMS: atom_id res chain seq x y z
N MET A 1 -11.04 -22.60 -20.99
CA MET A 1 -10.49 -21.27 -20.71
C MET A 1 -9.17 -21.48 -20.01
N SER A 2 -8.14 -20.75 -20.37
CA SER A 2 -6.84 -20.85 -19.72
C SER A 2 -6.93 -20.37 -18.26
N ASP A 3 -6.07 -20.91 -17.39
CA ASP A 3 -5.93 -20.46 -16.00
C ASP A 3 -4.98 -19.25 -15.89
N ASP A 4 -4.85 -18.49 -16.99
CA ASP A 4 -3.98 -17.36 -17.10
C ASP A 4 -4.46 -16.18 -16.27
N VAL A 5 -3.52 -15.52 -15.61
CA VAL A 5 -3.73 -14.31 -14.82
C VAL A 5 -3.02 -13.14 -15.52
N PHE A 6 -3.79 -12.14 -15.91
CA PHE A 6 -3.31 -10.98 -16.64
C PHE A 6 -3.27 -9.75 -15.74
N VAL A 7 -2.22 -8.96 -15.84
CA VAL A 7 -2.16 -7.61 -15.25
C VAL A 7 -2.69 -6.63 -16.29
N THR A 8 -3.68 -5.83 -15.91
CA THR A 8 -4.36 -4.90 -16.82
C THR A 8 -4.37 -3.47 -16.33
N GLY A 9 -3.96 -3.21 -15.09
CA GLY A 9 -3.84 -1.88 -14.52
C GLY A 9 -2.77 -1.80 -13.47
N LEU A 10 -2.21 -0.61 -13.32
CA LEU A 10 -1.15 -0.28 -12.38
C LEU A 10 -1.46 1.05 -11.69
N GLY A 11 -1.12 1.16 -10.42
CA GLY A 11 -1.15 2.42 -9.69
C GLY A 11 -0.14 2.40 -8.56
N ILE A 12 0.53 3.53 -8.33
CA ILE A 12 1.59 3.67 -7.34
C ILE A 12 1.66 5.08 -6.77
N ILE A 13 2.02 5.18 -5.52
CA ILE A 13 2.53 6.40 -4.89
C ILE A 13 3.68 6.03 -3.96
N SER A 14 4.77 6.75 -4.06
CA SER A 14 5.95 6.57 -3.20
C SER A 14 6.77 7.86 -3.16
N ALA A 15 7.89 7.84 -2.46
CA ALA A 15 8.81 8.97 -2.43
C ALA A 15 9.33 9.38 -3.83
N ILE A 16 9.38 8.44 -4.78
CA ILE A 16 9.91 8.68 -6.14
C ILE A 16 8.86 9.10 -7.15
N GLY A 17 7.58 9.09 -6.78
CA GLY A 17 6.52 9.54 -7.70
C GLY A 17 5.12 9.31 -7.17
N THR A 18 4.17 10.09 -7.67
CA THR A 18 2.74 10.07 -7.33
C THR A 18 1.89 9.36 -8.39
N GLY A 19 2.49 8.54 -9.18
CA GLY A 19 1.89 7.75 -10.24
C GLY A 19 2.94 6.97 -11.00
N VAL A 20 2.50 6.11 -11.91
CA VAL A 20 3.36 5.20 -12.67
C VAL A 20 4.36 5.96 -13.53
N GLU A 21 3.92 7.01 -14.23
CA GLU A 21 4.78 7.78 -15.14
C GLU A 21 5.91 8.50 -14.39
N GLU A 22 5.58 9.21 -13.30
CA GLU A 22 6.56 9.92 -12.49
C GLU A 22 7.56 8.97 -11.85
N SER A 23 7.06 7.83 -11.32
CA SER A 23 7.91 6.79 -10.74
C SER A 23 8.87 6.21 -11.76
N LEU A 24 8.42 5.91 -12.98
CA LEU A 24 9.26 5.42 -14.07
C LEU A 24 10.30 6.46 -14.50
N PHE A 25 9.93 7.72 -14.58
CA PHE A 25 10.85 8.81 -14.88
C PHE A 25 11.96 8.90 -13.84
N THR A 26 11.60 8.89 -12.55
CA THR A 26 12.57 8.98 -11.45
C THR A 26 13.51 7.76 -11.42
N LEU A 27 12.96 6.55 -11.63
CA LEU A 27 13.76 5.33 -11.72
C LEU A 27 14.77 5.39 -12.86
N LYS A 28 14.35 5.83 -14.05
CA LYS A 28 15.24 5.98 -15.21
C LYS A 28 16.32 7.04 -14.99
N SER A 29 16.05 8.04 -14.18
CA SER A 29 16.99 9.11 -13.83
C SER A 29 17.98 8.70 -12.72
N SER A 30 17.82 7.51 -12.14
CA SER A 30 18.65 6.99 -11.02
C SER A 30 18.72 7.94 -9.82
N VAL A 31 17.66 8.74 -9.60
CA VAL A 31 17.58 9.69 -8.49
C VAL A 31 16.96 9.00 -7.29
N SER A 32 17.72 8.92 -6.19
CA SER A 32 17.17 8.48 -4.91
C SER A 32 16.41 9.61 -4.23
N LYS A 33 15.32 9.25 -3.53
CA LYS A 33 14.53 10.14 -2.69
C LYS A 33 14.63 9.79 -1.20
N ILE A 34 15.60 8.97 -0.83
CA ILE A 34 15.94 8.73 0.58
C ILE A 34 16.61 10.00 1.10
N GLY A 35 16.10 10.54 2.19
CA GLY A 35 16.58 11.80 2.76
C GLY A 35 15.86 12.15 4.06
N GLU A 36 15.88 13.43 4.41
CA GLU A 36 15.29 13.96 5.65
C GLU A 36 13.77 13.75 5.71
N ILE A 37 13.27 13.34 6.88
CA ILE A 37 11.84 13.21 7.19
C ILE A 37 11.24 14.60 7.40
N LYS A 38 10.13 14.92 6.75
CA LYS A 38 9.48 16.23 6.78
C LYS A 38 8.09 16.23 7.41
N HIS A 39 7.35 15.15 7.25
CA HIS A 39 5.95 15.05 7.66
C HIS A 39 5.77 14.21 8.93
N LEU A 40 6.50 13.10 9.07
CA LEU A 40 6.48 12.32 10.31
C LEU A 40 7.20 13.09 11.43
N LYS A 41 6.46 13.42 12.48
CA LYS A 41 7.04 14.05 13.69
C LYS A 41 7.78 13.01 14.52
N THR A 42 9.10 13.02 14.48
CA THR A 42 9.97 12.07 15.18
C THR A 42 11.15 12.79 15.83
N ALA A 43 11.80 12.14 16.80
CA ALA A 43 13.06 12.59 17.37
C ALA A 43 14.30 12.13 16.55
N HIS A 44 14.10 11.20 15.60
CA HIS A 44 15.16 10.68 14.74
C HIS A 44 15.32 11.53 13.50
N HIS A 45 16.07 12.64 13.61
CA HIS A 45 16.36 13.53 12.48
C HIS A 45 17.59 13.11 11.68
N ASP A 46 18.37 12.17 12.23
CA ASP A 46 19.62 11.63 11.68
C ASP A 46 19.41 10.36 10.84
N ILE A 47 18.19 9.81 10.82
CA ILE A 47 17.86 8.59 10.07
C ILE A 47 17.14 8.98 8.78
N PRO A 48 17.77 8.82 7.60
CA PRO A 48 17.14 9.14 6.33
C PRO A 48 16.07 8.12 5.95
N CYS A 49 14.92 8.59 5.48
CA CYS A 49 13.80 7.78 5.04
C CYS A 49 13.31 8.18 3.64
N ALA A 50 12.56 7.30 3.02
CA ALA A 50 11.88 7.56 1.75
C ALA A 50 10.42 7.94 1.99
N GLU A 51 10.18 9.21 2.36
CA GLU A 51 8.86 9.75 2.67
C GLU A 51 8.16 10.28 1.40
N VAL A 52 6.86 10.06 1.27
CA VAL A 52 6.05 10.66 0.21
C VAL A 52 5.97 12.17 0.42
N PRO A 53 6.28 13.02 -0.59
CA PRO A 53 6.51 14.46 -0.41
C PRO A 53 5.22 15.29 -0.27
N PHE A 54 4.18 14.73 0.36
CA PHE A 54 2.90 15.39 0.63
C PHE A 54 2.45 15.15 2.06
N SER A 55 1.96 16.20 2.72
CA SER A 55 1.26 16.07 3.99
C SER A 55 -0.11 15.39 3.79
N ASP A 56 -0.72 14.93 4.89
CA ASP A 56 -2.05 14.31 4.85
C ASP A 56 -3.11 15.28 4.33
N GLU A 57 -3.03 16.56 4.70
CA GLU A 57 -3.94 17.60 4.20
C GLU A 57 -3.78 17.80 2.68
N ALA A 58 -2.54 17.75 2.18
CA ALA A 58 -2.29 17.86 0.75
C ALA A 58 -2.80 16.63 -0.01
N LEU A 59 -2.65 15.42 0.56
CA LEU A 59 -3.21 14.19 0.01
C LEU A 59 -4.74 14.22 0.00
N LYS A 60 -5.38 14.61 1.11
CA LYS A 60 -6.85 14.77 1.19
C LYS A 60 -7.37 15.71 0.11
N ARG A 61 -6.78 16.90 -0.04
CA ARG A 61 -7.18 17.86 -1.10
C ARG A 61 -7.05 17.26 -2.50
N LYS A 62 -5.95 16.55 -2.79
CA LYS A 62 -5.74 15.88 -4.08
C LYS A 62 -6.76 14.77 -4.34
N LEU A 63 -7.24 14.11 -3.31
CA LEU A 63 -8.20 13.01 -3.38
C LEU A 63 -9.67 13.45 -3.32
N GLY A 64 -9.93 14.73 -2.99
CA GLY A 64 -11.28 15.25 -2.78
C GLY A 64 -11.92 14.76 -1.50
N ILE A 65 -11.10 14.43 -0.49
CA ILE A 65 -11.51 13.99 0.84
C ILE A 65 -11.67 15.21 1.74
N GLY A 66 -12.74 15.25 2.53
CA GLY A 66 -13.04 16.36 3.45
C GLY A 66 -11.91 16.55 4.49
N GLU A 67 -11.59 17.80 4.81
CA GLU A 67 -10.50 18.09 5.77
C GLU A 67 -10.76 17.48 7.15
N ASN A 68 -12.03 17.42 7.57
CA ASN A 68 -12.43 16.88 8.88
C ASN A 68 -12.63 15.35 8.90
N GLU A 69 -12.55 14.68 7.75
CA GLU A 69 -12.65 13.23 7.71
C GLU A 69 -11.40 12.60 8.31
N VAL A 70 -11.60 11.60 9.19
CA VAL A 70 -10.50 10.86 9.82
C VAL A 70 -10.07 9.73 8.90
N VAL A 71 -9.05 9.97 8.10
CA VAL A 71 -8.45 8.98 7.20
C VAL A 71 -6.97 8.84 7.55
N THR A 72 -6.50 7.60 7.70
CA THR A 72 -5.11 7.33 8.03
C THR A 72 -4.19 7.61 6.84
N ARG A 73 -2.92 7.92 7.11
CA ARG A 73 -1.93 8.15 6.04
C ARG A 73 -1.80 6.93 5.13
N ALA A 74 -1.75 5.73 5.70
CA ALA A 74 -1.70 4.49 4.92
C ALA A 74 -2.92 4.36 3.99
N ALA A 75 -4.13 4.70 4.47
CA ALA A 75 -5.33 4.69 3.65
C ALA A 75 -5.29 5.78 2.56
N LEU A 76 -4.81 7.00 2.84
CA LEU A 76 -4.65 8.06 1.83
C LEU A 76 -3.72 7.64 0.69
N LEU A 77 -2.59 7.02 1.01
CA LEU A 77 -1.66 6.47 0.02
C LEU A 77 -2.33 5.34 -0.77
N GLY A 78 -3.02 4.44 -0.06
CA GLY A 78 -3.77 3.33 -0.67
C GLY A 78 -4.85 3.79 -1.64
N ILE A 79 -5.69 4.77 -1.25
CA ILE A 79 -6.73 5.35 -2.11
C ILE A 79 -6.11 5.93 -3.38
N LYS A 80 -5.00 6.68 -3.27
CA LYS A 80 -4.33 7.29 -4.44
C LYS A 80 -3.87 6.22 -5.43
N ALA A 81 -3.16 5.20 -4.96
CA ALA A 81 -2.62 4.15 -5.82
C ALA A 81 -3.72 3.24 -6.37
N ALA A 82 -4.72 2.86 -5.54
CA ALA A 82 -5.81 2.01 -5.98
C ALA A 82 -6.71 2.69 -7.03
N ARG A 83 -7.00 4.00 -6.88
CA ARG A 83 -7.71 4.78 -7.91
C ARG A 83 -6.94 4.80 -9.23
N GLU A 84 -5.63 5.03 -9.20
CA GLU A 84 -4.83 5.01 -10.43
C GLU A 84 -4.85 3.64 -11.10
N ALA A 85 -4.72 2.53 -10.34
CA ALA A 85 -4.83 1.18 -10.88
C ALA A 85 -6.22 0.93 -11.51
N PHE A 86 -7.27 1.34 -10.82
CA PHE A 86 -8.66 1.23 -11.29
C PHE A 86 -8.89 1.98 -12.60
N GLU A 87 -8.44 3.24 -12.69
CA GLU A 87 -8.54 4.09 -13.89
C GLU A 87 -7.68 3.53 -15.04
N SER A 88 -6.46 3.13 -14.73
CA SER A 88 -5.53 2.52 -15.69
C SER A 88 -6.13 1.28 -16.36
N ALA A 89 -6.82 0.44 -15.59
CA ALA A 89 -7.52 -0.74 -16.09
C ALA A 89 -8.89 -0.43 -16.72
N LYS A 90 -9.43 0.79 -16.56
CA LYS A 90 -10.78 1.19 -17.03
C LYS A 90 -11.90 0.30 -16.47
N LEU A 91 -11.93 0.10 -15.15
CA LEU A 91 -12.87 -0.82 -14.50
C LEU A 91 -14.29 -0.29 -14.28
N HIS A 92 -14.64 0.90 -14.76
CA HIS A 92 -15.93 1.57 -14.51
C HIS A 92 -17.17 0.71 -14.80
N LYS A 93 -17.10 -0.21 -15.78
CA LYS A 93 -18.22 -1.06 -16.17
C LYS A 93 -18.13 -2.50 -15.68
N VAL A 94 -17.20 -2.82 -14.80
CA VAL A 94 -16.97 -4.21 -14.36
C VAL A 94 -18.21 -4.84 -13.74
N LYS A 95 -18.95 -4.10 -12.93
CA LYS A 95 -20.21 -4.55 -12.29
C LYS A 95 -21.36 -4.69 -13.28
N GLU A 96 -21.50 -3.74 -14.22
CA GLU A 96 -22.54 -3.79 -15.28
C GLU A 96 -22.41 -5.04 -16.15
N LEU A 97 -21.20 -5.53 -16.34
CA LEU A 97 -20.89 -6.75 -17.07
C LEU A 97 -21.11 -8.04 -16.26
N GLY A 98 -21.57 -7.95 -15.00
CA GLY A 98 -21.79 -9.08 -14.13
C GLY A 98 -20.51 -9.81 -13.72
N LEU A 99 -19.37 -9.13 -13.75
CA LEU A 99 -18.08 -9.67 -13.32
C LEU A 99 -17.93 -9.51 -11.80
N LYS A 100 -17.42 -10.56 -11.15
CA LYS A 100 -17.09 -10.53 -9.72
C LYS A 100 -15.74 -9.86 -9.51
N ILE A 101 -15.73 -8.81 -8.72
CA ILE A 101 -14.52 -8.04 -8.42
C ILE A 101 -14.14 -8.12 -6.94
N GLY A 102 -12.85 -8.34 -6.66
CA GLY A 102 -12.29 -8.33 -5.31
C GLY A 102 -11.29 -7.20 -5.08
N PHE A 103 -11.06 -6.90 -3.80
CA PHE A 103 -9.99 -6.04 -3.33
C PHE A 103 -9.20 -6.74 -2.22
N ILE A 104 -7.89 -6.89 -2.40
CA ILE A 104 -7.01 -7.55 -1.43
C ILE A 104 -5.85 -6.63 -1.13
N ASN A 105 -5.83 -6.12 0.10
CA ASN A 105 -4.81 -5.19 0.55
C ASN A 105 -3.79 -5.89 1.46
N GLY A 106 -2.51 -5.65 1.24
CA GLY A 106 -1.43 -6.00 2.15
C GLY A 106 -1.03 -4.80 3.00
N THR A 107 -1.12 -4.91 4.31
CA THR A 107 -0.61 -3.88 5.24
C THR A 107 -0.30 -4.46 6.61
N THR A 108 0.69 -3.92 7.27
CA THR A 108 1.04 -4.23 8.68
C THR A 108 0.88 -3.02 9.59
N VAL A 109 0.90 -1.83 9.02
CA VAL A 109 0.73 -0.57 9.74
C VAL A 109 -0.74 -0.32 10.07
N GLY A 110 -1.64 -0.49 9.09
CA GLY A 110 -3.05 -0.13 9.26
C GLY A 110 -3.21 1.32 9.71
N GLY A 111 -3.86 1.52 10.85
CA GLY A 111 -4.06 2.82 11.48
C GLY A 111 -3.13 3.12 12.65
N MET A 112 -1.99 2.45 12.74
CA MET A 112 -1.05 2.56 13.86
C MET A 112 -0.60 4.00 14.13
N GLU A 113 -0.46 4.83 13.11
CA GLU A 113 -0.12 6.26 13.24
C GLU A 113 -1.12 7.03 14.11
N LYS A 114 -2.42 6.69 14.01
CA LYS A 114 -3.46 7.31 14.84
C LYS A 114 -3.34 6.83 16.28
N SER A 115 -3.07 5.56 16.49
CA SER A 115 -2.85 4.99 17.82
C SER A 115 -1.64 5.60 18.53
N GLU A 116 -0.60 5.95 17.80
CA GLU A 116 0.56 6.67 18.36
C GLU A 116 0.19 8.07 18.85
N GLN A 117 -0.67 8.77 18.11
CA GLN A 117 -1.20 10.08 18.54
C GLN A 117 -2.08 9.91 19.78
N TYR A 118 -2.98 8.92 19.78
CA TYR A 118 -3.86 8.60 20.89
C TYR A 118 -3.10 8.28 22.17
N TYR A 119 -1.97 7.58 22.10
CA TYR A 119 -1.20 7.23 23.29
C TYR A 119 -0.74 8.47 24.07
N LEU A 120 -0.31 9.52 23.38
CA LEU A 120 0.06 10.79 24.01
C LEU A 120 -1.14 11.47 24.67
N ASP A 121 -2.30 11.41 24.04
CA ASP A 121 -3.55 11.96 24.57
C ASP A 121 -4.11 11.11 25.71
N PHE A 122 -3.94 9.79 25.66
CA PHE A 122 -4.34 8.87 26.73
C PHE A 122 -3.58 9.10 28.03
N ILE A 123 -2.31 9.40 27.98
CA ILE A 123 -1.51 9.73 29.17
C ILE A 123 -1.79 11.17 29.66
N ASN A 124 -2.53 11.98 28.89
CA ASN A 124 -2.88 13.36 29.21
C ASN A 124 -4.43 13.47 29.36
N PRO A 125 -4.99 13.36 30.59
CA PRO A 125 -6.41 13.11 30.82
C PRO A 125 -7.39 14.23 30.38
N ASP A 126 -6.91 15.32 29.82
CA ASP A 126 -7.72 16.44 29.35
C ASP A 126 -8.31 16.27 27.94
N THR A 127 -8.00 15.18 27.23
CA THR A 127 -8.46 14.94 25.85
C THR A 127 -9.62 13.96 25.79
N ARG A 128 -10.71 14.31 25.05
CA ARG A 128 -12.04 13.69 25.23
C ARG A 128 -12.58 12.89 24.04
N ASN A 129 -11.84 12.61 22.99
CA ASN A 129 -12.39 11.85 21.85
C ASN A 129 -11.47 10.73 21.41
N TYR A 130 -11.62 9.57 22.02
CA TYR A 130 -10.73 8.43 21.83
C TYR A 130 -11.16 7.51 20.68
N SER A 131 -12.43 7.57 20.24
CA SER A 131 -12.96 6.69 19.20
C SER A 131 -12.25 6.85 17.87
N ASP A 132 -11.97 8.10 17.47
CA ASP A 132 -11.35 8.44 16.18
C ASP A 132 -9.92 7.90 16.02
N TYR A 133 -9.29 7.48 17.13
CA TYR A 133 -7.94 6.92 17.15
C TYR A 133 -7.91 5.40 17.33
N ILE A 134 -8.97 4.81 17.90
CA ILE A 134 -9.04 3.37 18.16
C ILE A 134 -9.60 2.63 16.95
N GLU A 135 -10.67 3.14 16.35
CA GLU A 135 -11.34 2.50 15.22
C GLU A 135 -10.40 2.27 14.01
N PRO A 136 -9.57 3.26 13.58
CA PRO A 136 -8.64 3.07 12.48
C PRO A 136 -7.46 2.13 12.76
N HIS A 137 -7.26 1.69 14.01
CA HIS A 137 -6.09 0.90 14.40
C HIS A 137 -5.94 -0.40 13.63
N GLN A 138 -7.04 -1.07 13.33
CA GLN A 138 -7.02 -2.38 12.68
C GLN A 138 -6.61 -2.28 11.21
N CYS A 139 -5.77 -3.22 10.76
CA CYS A 139 -5.38 -3.30 9.36
C CYS A 139 -6.59 -3.45 8.41
N GLY A 140 -7.65 -4.14 8.86
CA GLY A 140 -8.91 -4.29 8.13
C GLY A 140 -9.58 -2.96 7.84
N THR A 141 -9.67 -2.08 8.82
CA THR A 141 -10.28 -0.74 8.67
C THR A 141 -9.55 0.10 7.60
N CYS A 142 -8.22 -0.01 7.51
CA CYS A 142 -7.49 0.65 6.43
C CYS A 142 -7.95 0.16 5.04
N THR A 143 -8.18 -1.14 4.90
CA THR A 143 -8.67 -1.73 3.64
C THR A 143 -10.09 -1.29 3.32
N GLU A 144 -11.00 -1.33 4.29
CA GLU A 144 -12.39 -0.87 4.16
C GLU A 144 -12.43 0.61 3.76
N THR A 145 -11.66 1.46 4.45
CA THR A 145 -11.54 2.88 4.09
C THR A 145 -11.08 3.07 2.64
N ILE A 146 -10.12 2.29 2.14
CA ILE A 146 -9.69 2.39 0.74
C ILE A 146 -10.83 2.01 -0.20
N THR A 147 -11.56 0.94 0.09
CA THR A 147 -12.64 0.44 -0.78
C THR A 147 -13.84 1.39 -0.83
N ASP A 148 -14.17 2.08 0.26
CA ASP A 148 -15.26 3.07 0.33
C ASP A 148 -15.08 4.23 -0.67
N TYR A 149 -13.84 4.53 -1.03
CA TYR A 149 -13.51 5.56 -2.04
C TYR A 149 -13.40 5.04 -3.47
N LEU A 150 -13.72 3.78 -3.74
CA LEU A 150 -13.61 3.16 -5.06
C LEU A 150 -14.97 2.70 -5.60
N LEU A 151 -15.40 1.52 -5.21
CA LEU A 151 -16.68 0.91 -5.59
C LEU A 151 -17.03 -0.24 -4.63
N ASP A 152 -18.26 -0.76 -4.71
CA ASP A 152 -18.63 -1.96 -3.99
C ASP A 152 -17.93 -3.19 -4.57
N PHE A 153 -17.19 -3.91 -3.74
CA PHE A 153 -16.50 -5.13 -4.09
C PHE A 153 -17.31 -6.37 -3.64
N ASP A 154 -17.21 -7.46 -4.39
CA ASP A 154 -17.82 -8.75 -4.02
C ASP A 154 -16.99 -9.50 -2.96
N PHE A 155 -15.72 -9.13 -2.83
CA PHE A 155 -14.80 -9.70 -1.86
C PHE A 155 -13.77 -8.65 -1.42
N ILE A 156 -13.62 -8.49 -0.12
CA ILE A 156 -12.63 -7.58 0.49
C ILE A 156 -11.89 -8.37 1.56
N THR A 157 -10.56 -8.26 1.57
CA THR A 157 -9.76 -8.83 2.66
C THR A 157 -8.42 -8.13 2.82
N THR A 158 -7.82 -8.31 3.99
CA THR A 158 -6.51 -7.76 4.34
C THR A 158 -5.55 -8.90 4.61
N ILE A 159 -4.35 -8.81 4.06
CA ILE A 159 -3.22 -9.70 4.34
C ILE A 159 -2.22 -8.95 5.21
N SER A 160 -1.85 -9.55 6.34
CA SER A 160 -0.81 -9.01 7.22
C SER A 160 0.21 -10.12 7.52
N THR A 161 1.24 -10.16 6.70
CA THR A 161 2.35 -11.13 6.76
C THR A 161 3.70 -10.41 6.70
N ALA A 162 3.82 -9.34 7.50
CA ALA A 162 4.99 -8.45 7.53
C ALA A 162 5.38 -7.95 6.13
N CYS A 163 6.64 -7.91 5.78
CA CYS A 163 7.16 -7.37 4.51
C CYS A 163 6.64 -8.10 3.26
N SER A 164 6.07 -9.29 3.40
CA SER A 164 5.50 -10.07 2.29
C SER A 164 4.01 -9.83 2.04
N SER A 165 3.34 -8.97 2.82
CA SER A 165 1.88 -8.78 2.77
C SER A 165 1.37 -8.44 1.36
N ALA A 166 1.99 -7.47 0.70
CA ALA A 166 1.59 -7.03 -0.64
C ALA A 166 1.77 -8.15 -1.69
N LEU A 167 2.86 -8.91 -1.64
CA LEU A 167 3.07 -10.04 -2.55
C LEU A 167 2.09 -11.18 -2.26
N ASN A 168 1.79 -11.46 -0.99
CA ASN A 168 0.80 -12.46 -0.61
C ASN A 168 -0.63 -12.05 -1.04
N SER A 169 -0.94 -10.76 -1.10
CA SER A 169 -2.21 -10.29 -1.67
C SER A 169 -2.32 -10.63 -3.16
N ILE A 170 -1.24 -10.49 -3.93
CA ILE A 170 -1.18 -10.89 -5.34
C ILE A 170 -1.37 -12.40 -5.49
N ILE A 171 -0.69 -13.20 -4.66
CA ILE A 171 -0.82 -14.67 -4.66
C ILE A 171 -2.26 -15.10 -4.38
N LEU A 172 -2.90 -14.53 -3.35
CA LEU A 172 -4.29 -14.85 -3.03
C LEU A 172 -5.21 -14.47 -4.17
N GLY A 173 -5.10 -13.25 -4.71
CA GLY A 173 -5.91 -12.79 -5.84
C GLY A 173 -5.75 -13.68 -7.07
N ALA A 174 -4.52 -14.05 -7.42
CA ALA A 174 -4.25 -14.96 -8.54
C ALA A 174 -4.87 -16.35 -8.34
N ASN A 175 -4.83 -16.87 -7.12
CA ASN A 175 -5.48 -18.14 -6.78
C ASN A 175 -7.02 -18.04 -6.90
N MET A 176 -7.63 -16.93 -6.44
CA MET A 176 -9.08 -16.72 -6.55
C MET A 176 -9.54 -16.58 -8.00
N LEU A 177 -8.73 -15.98 -8.88
CA LEU A 177 -8.99 -15.94 -10.32
C LEU A 177 -8.90 -17.33 -10.95
N ARG A 178 -7.88 -18.13 -10.64
CA ARG A 178 -7.71 -19.49 -11.14
C ARG A 178 -8.83 -20.44 -10.69
N THR A 179 -9.29 -20.28 -9.45
CA THR A 179 -10.41 -21.06 -8.89
C THR A 179 -11.78 -20.51 -9.28
N LYS A 180 -11.83 -19.46 -10.12
CA LYS A 180 -13.06 -18.81 -10.62
C LYS A 180 -13.99 -18.27 -9.54
N GLN A 181 -13.43 -17.95 -8.37
CA GLN A 181 -14.15 -17.27 -7.30
C GLN A 181 -14.38 -15.79 -7.65
N LEU A 182 -13.41 -15.19 -8.32
CA LEU A 182 -13.44 -13.83 -8.84
C LEU A 182 -13.08 -13.79 -10.32
N ASP A 183 -13.45 -12.71 -11.01
CA ASP A 183 -13.12 -12.46 -12.41
C ASP A 183 -12.03 -11.37 -12.54
N CYS A 184 -12.02 -10.42 -11.60
CA CYS A 184 -11.12 -9.28 -11.52
C CYS A 184 -10.75 -9.03 -10.05
N VAL A 185 -9.52 -8.65 -9.76
CA VAL A 185 -9.08 -8.31 -8.39
C VAL A 185 -8.10 -7.15 -8.43
N ILE A 186 -8.29 -6.19 -7.53
CA ILE A 186 -7.28 -5.19 -7.22
C ILE A 186 -6.45 -5.74 -6.07
N VAL A 187 -5.15 -5.90 -6.27
CA VAL A 187 -4.23 -6.53 -5.32
C VAL A 187 -2.99 -5.66 -5.14
N GLY A 188 -2.46 -5.64 -3.95
CA GLY A 188 -1.27 -4.83 -3.67
C GLY A 188 -1.13 -4.55 -2.18
N GLY A 189 -0.59 -3.39 -1.84
CA GLY A 189 -0.44 -3.01 -0.44
C GLY A 189 -0.14 -1.53 -0.26
N THR A 190 -0.28 -1.11 0.98
CA THR A 190 0.01 0.26 1.43
C THR A 190 0.66 0.23 2.80
N GLU A 191 1.69 1.04 2.96
CA GLU A 191 2.37 1.26 4.24
C GLU A 191 2.75 2.73 4.39
N CYS A 192 2.68 3.27 5.61
CA CYS A 192 3.20 4.60 5.91
C CYS A 192 4.32 4.54 6.94
N LEU A 193 5.12 5.59 7.00
CA LEU A 193 6.10 5.78 8.06
C LEU A 193 5.38 6.04 9.39
N THR A 194 5.81 5.37 10.45
CA THR A 194 5.32 5.55 11.82
C THR A 194 6.48 5.64 12.81
N LYS A 195 6.24 6.28 13.94
CA LYS A 195 7.22 6.30 15.03
C LYS A 195 7.50 4.90 15.56
N PHE A 196 6.47 4.06 15.64
CA PHE A 196 6.60 2.69 16.09
C PHE A 196 7.61 1.90 15.26
N HIS A 197 7.47 1.96 13.92
CA HIS A 197 8.39 1.27 13.02
C HIS A 197 9.79 1.87 13.11
N LEU A 198 9.90 3.20 13.07
CA LEU A 198 11.20 3.86 13.14
C LEU A 198 11.95 3.53 14.44
N ASN A 199 11.26 3.62 15.59
CA ASN A 199 11.83 3.25 16.88
C ASN A 199 12.16 1.75 16.96
N GLY A 200 11.25 0.89 16.50
CA GLY A 200 11.44 -0.57 16.50
C GLY A 200 12.66 -0.99 15.71
N PHE A 201 12.76 -0.56 14.46
CA PHE A 201 13.90 -0.89 13.59
C PHE A 201 15.20 -0.26 14.09
N ASN A 202 15.14 0.95 14.66
CA ASN A 202 16.31 1.57 15.30
C ASN A 202 16.79 0.76 16.53
N THR A 203 15.86 0.27 17.35
CA THR A 203 16.19 -0.58 18.51
C THR A 203 16.83 -1.90 18.08
N LEU A 204 16.46 -2.44 16.93
CA LEU A 204 17.09 -3.62 16.34
C LEU A 204 18.47 -3.32 15.73
N MET A 205 18.87 -2.04 15.67
CA MET A 205 20.15 -1.59 15.11
C MET A 205 20.35 -2.02 13.64
N ILE A 206 19.29 -1.98 12.85
CA ILE A 206 19.31 -2.36 11.43
C ILE A 206 19.04 -1.20 10.49
N LEU A 207 18.92 0.03 11.01
CA LEU A 207 18.80 1.22 10.20
C LEU A 207 20.19 1.80 9.86
N ASP A 208 20.31 2.28 8.62
CA ASP A 208 21.51 2.98 8.17
C ASP A 208 21.33 4.49 8.34
N SER A 209 22.32 5.16 8.87
CA SER A 209 22.39 6.63 8.96
C SER A 209 22.75 7.30 7.62
N GLU A 210 23.20 6.52 6.65
CA GLU A 210 23.44 6.91 5.28
C GLU A 210 22.41 6.22 4.36
N ARG A 211 22.58 6.39 3.06
CA ARG A 211 21.79 5.67 2.08
C ARG A 211 22.19 4.20 2.07
N CYS A 212 21.20 3.32 2.21
CA CYS A 212 21.41 1.88 2.17
C CYS A 212 22.06 1.42 0.84
N LYS A 213 22.89 0.39 0.96
CA LYS A 213 23.65 -0.22 -0.14
C LYS A 213 23.19 -1.68 -0.34
N PRO A 214 22.04 -1.91 -1.03
CA PRO A 214 21.53 -3.27 -1.21
C PRO A 214 22.54 -4.17 -1.91
N PHE A 215 22.74 -5.37 -1.38
CA PHE A 215 23.68 -6.38 -1.88
C PHE A 215 25.17 -6.02 -1.84
N ASP A 216 25.55 -4.90 -1.23
CA ASP A 216 26.93 -4.50 -1.04
C ASP A 216 27.55 -5.20 0.20
N ASP A 217 28.83 -5.53 0.14
CA ASP A 217 29.53 -6.12 1.29
C ASP A 217 29.72 -5.12 2.43
N GLU A 218 29.76 -3.82 2.12
CA GLU A 218 29.88 -2.73 3.12
C GLU A 218 28.52 -2.16 3.57
N ARG A 219 27.42 -2.89 3.35
CA ARG A 219 26.11 -2.45 3.80
C ARG A 219 26.04 -2.35 5.32
N ALA A 220 25.51 -1.26 5.85
CA ALA A 220 25.40 -1.01 7.28
C ALA A 220 23.97 -1.12 7.82
N GLY A 221 22.97 -1.20 6.94
CA GLY A 221 21.57 -1.29 7.33
C GLY A 221 20.63 -0.98 6.18
N LEU A 222 19.40 -0.60 6.52
CA LEU A 222 18.35 -0.22 5.59
C LEU A 222 17.78 1.16 5.93
N ASN A 223 17.05 1.76 4.97
CA ASN A 223 16.23 2.95 5.23
C ASN A 223 14.77 2.59 5.07
N LEU A 224 13.94 3.09 5.99
CA LEU A 224 12.50 2.92 5.90
C LEU A 224 11.92 3.84 4.82
N GLY A 225 10.80 3.41 4.27
CA GLY A 225 10.03 4.19 3.30
C GLY A 225 8.54 3.97 3.49
N GLU A 226 7.77 4.77 2.78
CA GLU A 226 6.32 4.64 2.69
C GLU A 226 5.87 4.66 1.25
N GLY A 227 4.69 4.11 1.00
CA GLY A 227 4.09 4.08 -0.31
C GLY A 227 2.93 3.11 -0.40
N ALA A 228 2.27 3.14 -1.53
CA ALA A 228 1.24 2.17 -1.91
C ALA A 228 1.40 1.80 -3.37
N ALA A 229 1.15 0.53 -3.68
CA ALA A 229 1.12 0.05 -5.06
C ALA A 229 0.05 -1.03 -5.22
N TYR A 230 -0.73 -0.91 -6.30
CA TYR A 230 -1.76 -1.89 -6.65
C TYR A 230 -1.68 -2.28 -8.11
N LEU A 231 -2.01 -3.53 -8.35
CA LEU A 231 -2.22 -4.12 -9.66
C LEU A 231 -3.71 -4.45 -9.81
N VAL A 232 -4.24 -4.28 -11.01
CA VAL A 232 -5.46 -4.97 -11.41
C VAL A 232 -5.08 -6.25 -12.10
N ILE A 233 -5.53 -7.37 -11.57
CA ILE A 233 -5.33 -8.69 -12.16
C ILE A 233 -6.66 -9.30 -12.56
N GLU A 234 -6.70 -10.00 -13.69
CA GLU A 234 -7.92 -10.52 -14.29
C GLU A 234 -7.71 -11.89 -14.92
N ASN A 235 -8.79 -12.68 -14.95
CA ASN A 235 -8.85 -13.89 -15.75
C ASN A 235 -9.17 -13.57 -17.23
N GLU A 236 -9.02 -14.56 -18.10
CA GLU A 236 -9.27 -14.40 -19.54
C GLU A 236 -10.72 -14.00 -19.85
N LYS A 237 -11.70 -14.46 -19.06
CA LYS A 237 -13.12 -14.11 -19.22
C LYS A 237 -13.34 -12.63 -19.05
N SER A 238 -12.81 -12.05 -17.97
CA SER A 238 -12.92 -10.62 -17.67
C SER A 238 -12.28 -9.77 -18.76
N VAL A 239 -11.04 -10.08 -19.12
CA VAL A 239 -10.29 -9.36 -20.17
C VAL A 239 -11.07 -9.33 -21.48
N LYS A 240 -11.60 -10.47 -21.93
CA LYS A 240 -12.37 -10.57 -23.18
C LYS A 240 -13.69 -9.80 -23.12
N LEU A 241 -14.44 -9.96 -22.01
CA LEU A 241 -15.79 -9.39 -21.89
C LEU A 241 -15.78 -7.86 -21.85
N ARG A 242 -14.80 -7.25 -21.18
CA ARG A 242 -14.70 -5.80 -21.08
C ARG A 242 -13.76 -5.15 -22.10
N GLY A 243 -13.11 -5.94 -22.97
CA GLY A 243 -12.14 -5.43 -23.92
C GLY A 243 -10.87 -4.89 -23.25
N GLY A 244 -10.46 -5.50 -22.14
CA GLY A 244 -9.25 -5.13 -21.40
C GLY A 244 -7.98 -5.40 -22.21
N VAL A 245 -6.96 -4.58 -22.00
CA VAL A 245 -5.64 -4.74 -22.64
C VAL A 245 -4.63 -5.20 -21.61
N PRO A 246 -4.15 -6.47 -21.68
CA PRO A 246 -3.12 -6.96 -20.78
C PRO A 246 -1.80 -6.21 -20.96
N ILE A 247 -1.20 -5.81 -19.85
CA ILE A 247 0.15 -5.25 -19.78
C ILE A 247 1.17 -6.39 -19.77
N CYS A 248 0.91 -7.40 -18.92
CA CYS A 248 1.71 -8.61 -18.81
C CYS A 248 0.88 -9.75 -18.20
N LYS A 249 1.49 -10.91 -18.06
CA LYS A 249 0.90 -12.12 -17.48
C LYS A 249 1.71 -12.57 -16.27
N ILE A 250 1.02 -12.94 -15.19
CA ILE A 250 1.64 -13.58 -14.02
C ILE A 250 1.74 -15.08 -14.34
N THR A 251 2.97 -15.56 -14.48
CA THR A 251 3.25 -16.94 -14.89
C THR A 251 3.45 -17.90 -13.73
N GLY A 252 3.81 -17.37 -12.55
CA GLY A 252 4.03 -18.21 -11.37
C GLY A 252 4.30 -17.37 -10.13
N TRP A 253 4.23 -18.01 -8.99
CA TRP A 253 4.54 -17.46 -7.68
C TRP A 253 5.03 -18.54 -6.72
N GLY A 254 5.63 -18.13 -5.64
CA GLY A 254 6.05 -18.99 -4.55
C GLY A 254 6.17 -18.19 -3.26
N ASN A 255 6.06 -18.89 -2.15
CA ASN A 255 6.29 -18.32 -0.82
C ASN A 255 7.18 -19.29 -0.04
N SER A 256 8.15 -18.76 0.67
CA SER A 256 9.03 -19.53 1.53
C SER A 256 9.35 -18.75 2.79
N CYS A 257 9.71 -19.44 3.84
CA CYS A 257 10.16 -18.85 5.10
C CYS A 257 11.61 -19.25 5.31
N ASP A 258 12.44 -18.27 5.65
CA ASP A 258 13.78 -18.55 6.11
C ASP A 258 13.71 -19.09 7.54
N ALA A 259 14.26 -20.26 7.77
CA ALA A 259 14.26 -20.92 9.09
C ALA A 259 15.47 -20.53 9.94
N PHE A 260 16.44 -19.85 9.34
CA PHE A 260 17.64 -19.39 10.02
C PHE A 260 17.44 -17.95 10.50
N HIS A 261 17.59 -17.75 11.79
CA HIS A 261 17.59 -16.42 12.41
C HIS A 261 19.03 -16.05 12.72
N GLN A 262 19.46 -14.90 12.25
CA GLN A 262 20.72 -14.28 12.69
C GLN A 262 20.52 -13.49 13.95
#